data_ce986db20b46e94a89854797f3e3e531
#
_entry.id   ce986db20b46e94a89854797f3e3e531
#
_cell.length_a   1.000
_cell.length_b   1.000
_cell.length_c   1.000
_cell.angle_alpha   90.00
_cell.angle_beta   90.00
_cell.angle_gamma   90.00
#
_symmetry.space_group_name_H-M   'P 1'
#
loop_
_entity.id
_entity.type
_entity.pdbx_description
1 polymer ?
#
loop_
_entity_poly.entity_id
_entity_poly.type
_entity_poly.pdbx_seq_one_letter_code
_entity_poly.pdbx_strand_id
1 'polypeptide(L)'
;ASNYQLPTLNATNAPVTITAATLTPTITNTGVTKVYDGTTASSITPTYTIAGLISGDTITLSNTSIAYNDPNVLLANKVTVSGLAISAVTATTHSSATTDYVLDASSHYVTAGISPATVTLVATKVYDGTPNLTSVIIGGLVGSQTLTYTGATANNAHVATASKYINAITLADGTNGGLASNYQLPTLNATNAPVTITAATLTP
;
A
#
# COMPACT_ATOMS: atom_id res chain seq x y z
N ALA A 1 -51.01 -48.26 15.39
CA ALA A 1 -50.51 -46.99 15.95
C ALA A 1 -51.28 -46.51 17.21
N SER A 2 -52.25 -47.28 17.67
CA SER A 2 -53.09 -46.89 18.83
C SER A 2 -52.40 -47.03 20.21
N ASN A 3 -51.18 -47.61 20.26
CA ASN A 3 -50.43 -47.81 21.52
C ASN A 3 -49.42 -46.74 21.83
N TYR A 4 -49.31 -45.70 20.96
CA TYR A 4 -48.34 -44.62 21.13
C TYR A 4 -49.01 -43.26 20.88
N GLN A 5 -48.68 -42.30 21.73
CA GLN A 5 -49.17 -40.93 21.65
C GLN A 5 -47.95 -39.99 21.60
N LEU A 6 -47.99 -38.99 20.73
CA LEU A 6 -46.98 -37.95 20.72
C LEU A 6 -47.09 -37.09 21.99
N PRO A 7 -45.96 -36.68 22.61
CA PRO A 7 -45.99 -35.71 23.69
C PRO A 7 -46.50 -34.36 23.16
N THR A 8 -46.92 -33.48 24.07
CA THR A 8 -47.18 -32.08 23.72
C THR A 8 -45.90 -31.47 23.21
N LEU A 9 -45.90 -30.97 21.95
CA LEU A 9 -44.72 -30.35 21.33
C LEU A 9 -44.48 -28.96 21.95
N ASN A 10 -43.39 -28.81 22.68
CA ASN A 10 -42.95 -27.57 23.27
C ASN A 10 -41.41 -27.60 23.45
N ALA A 11 -40.80 -26.48 23.87
CA ALA A 11 -39.35 -26.37 24.02
C ALA A 11 -38.75 -27.39 25.02
N THR A 12 -39.52 -27.94 25.95
CA THR A 12 -39.06 -28.96 26.92
C THR A 12 -39.08 -30.36 26.34
N ASN A 13 -40.16 -30.72 25.61
CA ASN A 13 -40.44 -32.08 25.15
C ASN A 13 -39.96 -32.36 23.73
N ALA A 14 -39.77 -31.29 22.93
CA ALA A 14 -39.27 -31.34 21.54
C ALA A 14 -38.37 -30.14 21.25
N PRO A 15 -37.17 -30.02 21.90
CA PRO A 15 -36.26 -28.90 21.71
C PRO A 15 -35.70 -28.91 20.27
N VAL A 16 -35.56 -27.71 19.70
CA VAL A 16 -34.93 -27.49 18.40
C VAL A 16 -33.83 -26.42 18.60
N THR A 17 -32.67 -26.67 18.06
CA THR A 17 -31.58 -25.70 18.00
C THR A 17 -31.27 -25.37 16.55
N ILE A 18 -31.29 -24.10 16.21
CA ILE A 18 -30.86 -23.59 14.91
C ILE A 18 -29.57 -22.78 15.14
N THR A 19 -28.53 -23.13 14.41
CA THR A 19 -27.22 -22.45 14.50
C THR A 19 -27.05 -21.53 13.31
N ALA A 20 -26.34 -20.41 13.52
CA ALA A 20 -26.02 -19.48 12.45
C ALA A 20 -25.18 -20.15 11.35
N ALA A 21 -25.46 -19.78 10.11
CA ALA A 21 -24.67 -20.24 8.95
C ALA A 21 -23.34 -19.49 8.90
N THR A 22 -22.25 -20.23 8.67
CA THR A 22 -20.91 -19.62 8.56
C THR A 22 -20.70 -19.07 7.16
N LEU A 23 -20.30 -17.79 7.09
CA LEU A 23 -19.92 -17.11 5.86
C LEU A 23 -18.40 -17.04 5.75
N THR A 24 -17.89 -17.30 4.55
CA THR A 24 -16.47 -17.18 4.21
C THR A 24 -16.29 -16.10 3.13
N PRO A 25 -16.04 -14.84 3.51
CA PRO A 25 -15.74 -13.78 2.57
C PRO A 25 -14.33 -13.94 2.00
N THR A 26 -14.18 -13.80 0.68
CA THR A 26 -12.90 -13.77 -0.02
C THR A 26 -12.78 -12.44 -0.74
N ILE A 27 -11.69 -11.68 -0.49
CA ILE A 27 -11.44 -10.40 -1.16
C ILE A 27 -11.10 -10.66 -2.63
N THR A 28 -11.75 -9.93 -3.54
CA THR A 28 -11.60 -10.10 -4.99
C THR A 28 -10.80 -8.98 -5.67
N ASN A 29 -10.36 -7.97 -4.92
CA ASN A 29 -9.51 -6.92 -5.45
C ASN A 29 -8.21 -7.51 -6.04
N THR A 30 -7.75 -6.93 -7.16
CA THR A 30 -6.49 -7.30 -7.83
C THR A 30 -5.69 -6.05 -8.16
N GLY A 31 -4.36 -6.20 -8.36
CA GLY A 31 -3.48 -5.09 -8.74
C GLY A 31 -3.40 -3.97 -7.69
N VAL A 32 -3.56 -4.29 -6.42
CA VAL A 32 -3.55 -3.30 -5.33
C VAL A 32 -2.14 -2.76 -5.15
N THR A 33 -1.94 -1.48 -5.48
CA THR A 33 -0.65 -0.80 -5.37
C THR A 33 -0.85 0.64 -4.91
N LYS A 34 0.21 1.21 -4.32
CA LYS A 34 0.35 2.65 -4.10
C LYS A 34 1.80 3.07 -4.28
N VAL A 35 2.06 4.37 -4.43
CA VAL A 35 3.40 4.93 -4.34
C VAL A 35 3.77 5.10 -2.87
N TYR A 36 5.04 4.92 -2.52
CA TYR A 36 5.56 5.09 -1.17
C TYR A 36 5.23 6.47 -0.60
N ASP A 37 4.60 6.47 0.55
CA ASP A 37 4.20 7.67 1.31
C ASP A 37 4.57 7.57 2.80
N GLY A 38 5.33 6.54 3.19
CA GLY A 38 5.76 6.28 4.56
C GLY A 38 4.68 5.71 5.47
N THR A 39 3.49 5.37 4.95
CA THR A 39 2.36 4.87 5.76
C THR A 39 1.91 3.49 5.32
N THR A 40 1.17 2.80 6.18
CA THR A 40 0.47 1.56 5.85
C THR A 40 -0.96 1.80 5.35
N ALA A 41 -1.44 3.03 5.31
CA ALA A 41 -2.80 3.35 4.87
C ALA A 41 -3.08 2.84 3.45
N SER A 42 -4.27 2.28 3.25
CA SER A 42 -4.76 1.84 1.95
C SER A 42 -6.06 2.54 1.62
N SER A 43 -6.23 2.94 0.36
CA SER A 43 -7.44 3.60 -0.15
C SER A 43 -8.36 2.66 -0.92
N ILE A 44 -8.10 1.34 -0.92
CA ILE A 44 -8.98 0.41 -1.62
C ILE A 44 -10.35 0.34 -0.97
N THR A 45 -11.38 0.15 -1.79
CA THR A 45 -12.69 -0.32 -1.34
C THR A 45 -12.71 -1.83 -1.53
N PRO A 46 -12.81 -2.64 -0.44
CA PRO A 46 -12.81 -4.09 -0.58
C PRO A 46 -14.06 -4.57 -1.32
N THR A 47 -13.84 -5.50 -2.23
CA THR A 47 -14.90 -6.27 -2.91
C THR A 47 -14.78 -7.73 -2.52
N TYR A 48 -15.93 -8.43 -2.41
CA TYR A 48 -15.94 -9.79 -1.87
C TYR A 48 -16.75 -10.74 -2.75
N THR A 49 -16.32 -11.99 -2.80
CA THR A 49 -17.21 -13.14 -2.97
C THR A 49 -17.48 -13.75 -1.60
N ILE A 50 -18.70 -14.20 -1.33
CA ILE A 50 -19.09 -14.71 -0.02
C ILE A 50 -19.68 -16.13 -0.21
N ALA A 51 -18.98 -17.12 0.33
CA ALA A 51 -19.48 -18.49 0.38
C ALA A 51 -20.32 -18.70 1.65
N GLY A 52 -21.26 -19.66 1.61
CA GLY A 52 -22.13 -20.02 2.74
C GLY A 52 -23.42 -19.22 2.83
N LEU A 53 -23.68 -18.33 1.87
CA LEU A 53 -24.90 -17.53 1.83
C LEU A 53 -26.11 -18.38 1.40
N ILE A 54 -27.22 -18.20 2.09
CA ILE A 54 -28.50 -18.84 1.72
C ILE A 54 -29.03 -18.19 0.44
N SER A 55 -29.55 -19.00 -0.46
CA SER A 55 -30.10 -18.53 -1.75
C SER A 55 -31.20 -17.51 -1.55
N GLY A 56 -31.07 -16.35 -2.20
CA GLY A 56 -32.01 -15.24 -2.08
C GLY A 56 -31.60 -14.18 -1.05
N ASP A 57 -30.54 -14.41 -0.29
CA ASP A 57 -29.97 -13.43 0.63
C ASP A 57 -28.82 -12.65 -0.01
N THR A 58 -28.68 -11.41 0.40
CA THR A 58 -27.50 -10.56 0.15
C THR A 58 -26.96 -10.01 1.46
N ILE A 59 -25.64 -9.89 1.55
CA ILE A 59 -24.95 -9.42 2.76
C ILE A 59 -24.19 -8.12 2.44
N THR A 60 -24.28 -7.17 3.35
CA THR A 60 -23.39 -6.01 3.40
C THR A 60 -22.39 -6.21 4.52
N LEU A 61 -21.10 -6.08 4.19
CA LEU A 61 -19.99 -6.14 5.16
C LEU A 61 -19.50 -4.74 5.49
N SER A 62 -19.09 -4.53 6.74
CA SER A 62 -18.33 -3.38 7.21
C SER A 62 -16.98 -3.82 7.72
N ASN A 63 -16.02 -2.90 7.85
CA ASN A 63 -14.71 -3.15 8.40
C ASN A 63 -14.23 -1.96 9.23
N THR A 64 -13.24 -2.16 10.10
CA THR A 64 -12.67 -1.10 10.95
C THR A 64 -11.39 -0.53 10.39
N SER A 65 -10.61 -1.30 9.64
CA SER A 65 -9.39 -0.81 9.02
C SER A 65 -9.01 -1.61 7.76
N ILE A 66 -8.27 -0.93 6.88
CA ILE A 66 -7.68 -1.52 5.69
C ILE A 66 -6.25 -1.00 5.60
N ALA A 67 -5.26 -1.88 5.71
CA ALA A 67 -3.87 -1.47 5.80
C ALA A 67 -2.91 -2.44 5.13
N TYR A 68 -1.82 -1.89 4.58
CA TYR A 68 -0.65 -2.66 4.18
C TYR A 68 0.01 -3.28 5.42
N ASN A 69 0.63 -4.44 5.24
CA ASN A 69 1.37 -5.13 6.31
C ASN A 69 2.67 -4.42 6.71
N ASP A 70 3.23 -3.58 5.83
CA ASP A 70 4.45 -2.81 6.05
C ASP A 70 4.41 -1.53 5.21
N PRO A 71 4.97 -0.38 5.68
CA PRO A 71 5.05 0.84 4.87
C PRO A 71 6.16 0.80 3.81
N ASN A 72 7.14 -0.10 3.94
CA ASN A 72 8.33 -0.13 3.09
C ASN A 72 8.12 -0.96 1.81
N VAL A 73 8.67 -0.48 0.70
CA VAL A 73 8.52 -1.06 -0.65
C VAL A 73 8.87 -2.54 -0.71
N LEU A 74 10.00 -2.95 -0.13
CA LEU A 74 10.47 -4.33 -0.20
C LEU A 74 9.72 -5.29 0.73
N LEU A 75 8.98 -4.79 1.71
CA LEU A 75 8.32 -5.59 2.74
C LEU A 75 6.79 -5.61 2.57
N ALA A 76 6.24 -4.61 1.91
CA ALA A 76 4.82 -4.53 1.62
C ALA A 76 4.43 -5.57 0.55
N ASN A 77 3.63 -6.57 0.94
CA ASN A 77 3.21 -7.64 0.04
C ASN A 77 1.72 -7.98 0.13
N LYS A 78 1.00 -7.39 1.07
CA LYS A 78 -0.44 -7.59 1.23
C LYS A 78 -1.13 -6.40 1.87
N VAL A 79 -2.43 -6.26 1.59
CA VAL A 79 -3.37 -5.40 2.33
C VAL A 79 -4.31 -6.30 3.09
N THR A 80 -4.45 -6.05 4.39
CA THR A 80 -5.36 -6.77 5.29
C THR A 80 -6.57 -5.91 5.59
N VAL A 81 -7.75 -6.52 5.56
CA VAL A 81 -9.02 -5.94 6.03
C VAL A 81 -9.28 -6.48 7.42
N SER A 82 -9.38 -5.60 8.41
CA SER A 82 -9.56 -5.95 9.81
C SER A 82 -10.92 -5.50 10.33
N GLY A 83 -11.43 -6.19 11.37
CA GLY A 83 -12.71 -5.88 11.99
C GLY A 83 -13.88 -6.06 11.03
N LEU A 84 -13.82 -7.08 10.18
CA LEU A 84 -14.91 -7.41 9.26
C LEU A 84 -16.14 -7.83 10.08
N ALA A 85 -17.29 -7.26 9.74
CA ALA A 85 -18.56 -7.54 10.40
C ALA A 85 -19.71 -7.51 9.41
N ILE A 86 -20.76 -8.27 9.69
CA ILE A 86 -22.02 -8.23 8.93
C ILE A 86 -22.78 -6.99 9.39
N SER A 87 -22.97 -6.03 8.49
CA SER A 87 -23.69 -4.78 8.77
C SER A 87 -25.16 -4.84 8.38
N ALA A 88 -25.50 -5.62 7.34
CA ALA A 88 -26.88 -5.81 6.91
C ALA A 88 -27.05 -7.14 6.18
N VAL A 89 -28.29 -7.68 6.26
CA VAL A 89 -28.79 -8.80 5.45
C VAL A 89 -30.07 -8.34 4.76
N THR A 90 -30.21 -8.68 3.49
CA THR A 90 -31.43 -8.48 2.73
C THR A 90 -31.86 -9.81 2.12
N ALA A 91 -33.06 -10.26 2.43
CA ALA A 91 -33.66 -11.48 1.92
C ALA A 91 -34.76 -11.16 0.91
N THR A 92 -34.88 -11.96 -0.17
CA THR A 92 -35.86 -11.74 -1.22
C THR A 92 -37.02 -12.75 -1.15
N THR A 93 -36.80 -13.93 -0.59
CA THR A 93 -37.77 -15.05 -0.63
C THR A 93 -38.20 -15.57 0.74
N HIS A 94 -37.53 -15.15 1.81
CA HIS A 94 -37.73 -15.55 3.20
C HIS A 94 -37.33 -14.41 4.14
N SER A 95 -37.42 -14.64 5.44
CA SER A 95 -36.96 -13.66 6.43
C SER A 95 -35.59 -14.08 6.96
N SER A 96 -34.60 -13.21 6.87
CA SER A 96 -33.25 -13.41 7.43
C SER A 96 -32.80 -12.20 8.23
N ALA A 97 -32.02 -12.44 9.27
CA ALA A 97 -31.42 -11.43 10.14
C ALA A 97 -29.88 -11.56 10.16
N THR A 98 -29.18 -10.53 10.61
CA THR A 98 -27.72 -10.58 10.75
C THR A 98 -27.25 -11.67 11.72
N THR A 99 -28.09 -12.04 12.70
CA THR A 99 -27.84 -13.10 13.69
C THR A 99 -27.95 -14.51 13.12
N ASP A 100 -28.51 -14.68 11.93
CA ASP A 100 -28.62 -15.98 11.25
C ASP A 100 -27.30 -16.38 10.57
N TYR A 101 -26.33 -15.47 10.59
CA TYR A 101 -25.01 -15.64 9.99
C TYR A 101 -23.88 -15.33 10.96
N VAL A 102 -22.75 -15.98 10.76
CA VAL A 102 -21.49 -15.71 11.46
C VAL A 102 -20.35 -15.71 10.44
N LEU A 103 -19.42 -14.79 10.56
CA LEU A 103 -18.20 -14.81 9.74
C LEU A 103 -17.24 -15.89 10.25
N ASP A 104 -16.52 -16.53 9.33
CA ASP A 104 -15.41 -17.39 9.69
C ASP A 104 -14.29 -16.60 10.41
N ALA A 105 -13.38 -17.32 11.06
CA ALA A 105 -12.27 -16.73 11.79
C ALA A 105 -11.03 -16.50 10.91
N SER A 106 -11.16 -16.55 9.59
CA SER A 106 -10.03 -16.42 8.66
C SER A 106 -9.56 -14.97 8.56
N SER A 107 -8.30 -14.79 8.19
CA SER A 107 -7.74 -13.47 7.88
C SER A 107 -8.09 -13.08 6.46
N HIS A 108 -8.66 -11.89 6.29
CA HIS A 108 -9.06 -11.37 4.98
C HIS A 108 -7.98 -10.41 4.45
N TYR A 109 -7.27 -10.83 3.42
CA TYR A 109 -6.21 -10.02 2.79
C TYR A 109 -6.15 -10.26 1.28
N VAL A 110 -5.49 -9.34 0.60
CA VAL A 110 -5.20 -9.41 -0.83
C VAL A 110 -3.71 -9.11 -1.05
N THR A 111 -3.11 -9.75 -2.05
CA THR A 111 -1.75 -9.42 -2.49
C THR A 111 -1.70 -7.97 -2.95
N ALA A 112 -0.72 -7.22 -2.45
CA ALA A 112 -0.56 -5.80 -2.72
C ALA A 112 0.93 -5.44 -2.74
N GLY A 113 1.27 -4.26 -3.28
CA GLY A 113 2.63 -3.76 -3.30
C GLY A 113 2.70 -2.26 -3.14
N ILE A 114 3.86 -1.76 -2.75
CA ILE A 114 4.19 -0.34 -2.72
C ILE A 114 5.30 -0.12 -3.75
N SER A 115 5.12 0.84 -4.66
CA SER A 115 6.15 1.25 -5.62
C SER A 115 7.01 2.38 -5.03
N PRO A 116 8.31 2.47 -5.40
CA PRO A 116 9.18 3.53 -4.92
C PRO A 116 8.68 4.93 -5.30
N ALA A 117 8.85 5.90 -4.41
CA ALA A 117 8.63 7.31 -4.71
C ALA A 117 9.80 7.86 -5.55
N THR A 118 9.51 8.68 -6.54
CA THR A 118 10.55 9.29 -7.37
C THR A 118 11.12 10.52 -6.69
N VAL A 119 12.44 10.55 -6.47
CA VAL A 119 13.12 11.73 -5.90
C VAL A 119 13.28 12.84 -6.94
N THR A 120 13.51 14.07 -6.46
CA THR A 120 13.98 15.18 -7.28
C THR A 120 15.47 15.41 -7.02
N LEU A 121 16.21 15.82 -8.06
CA LEU A 121 17.66 15.99 -7.99
C LEU A 121 18.07 17.36 -8.53
N VAL A 122 18.93 18.06 -7.81
CA VAL A 122 19.57 19.30 -8.27
C VAL A 122 21.01 19.32 -7.78
N ALA A 123 21.94 19.76 -8.62
CA ALA A 123 23.32 19.96 -8.20
C ALA A 123 23.89 21.29 -8.69
N THR A 124 24.76 21.90 -7.87
CA THR A 124 25.54 23.08 -8.22
C THR A 124 26.98 22.88 -7.79
N LYS A 125 27.92 23.37 -8.58
CA LYS A 125 29.34 23.39 -8.21
C LYS A 125 30.06 24.52 -8.89
N VAL A 126 31.21 24.91 -8.31
CA VAL A 126 32.19 25.75 -8.98
C VAL A 126 33.07 24.84 -9.86
N TYR A 127 33.49 25.35 -11.03
CA TYR A 127 34.34 24.61 -11.96
C TYR A 127 35.66 24.21 -11.30
N ASP A 128 35.99 22.93 -11.36
CA ASP A 128 37.21 22.31 -10.81
C ASP A 128 37.90 21.37 -11.81
N GLY A 129 37.50 21.43 -13.09
CA GLY A 129 38.03 20.57 -14.16
C GLY A 129 37.43 19.15 -14.21
N THR A 130 36.55 18.77 -13.27
CA THR A 130 36.01 17.42 -13.18
C THR A 130 34.48 17.40 -13.30
N PRO A 131 33.85 16.29 -13.76
CA PRO A 131 32.41 16.12 -13.73
C PRO A 131 31.88 15.69 -12.35
N ASN A 132 32.74 15.40 -11.36
CA ASN A 132 32.32 14.88 -10.07
C ASN A 132 31.49 15.89 -9.29
N LEU A 133 30.40 15.44 -8.71
CA LEU A 133 29.45 16.22 -7.92
C LEU A 133 29.56 15.82 -6.45
N THR A 134 29.99 16.77 -5.61
CA THR A 134 30.14 16.60 -4.15
C THR A 134 28.94 17.14 -3.36
N SER A 135 28.07 17.89 -4.03
CA SER A 135 26.87 18.46 -3.42
C SER A 135 25.69 18.26 -4.36
N VAL A 136 24.86 17.24 -4.08
CA VAL A 136 23.59 17.00 -4.74
C VAL A 136 22.48 17.17 -3.71
N ILE A 137 21.49 17.96 -4.05
CA ILE A 137 20.25 18.11 -3.25
C ILE A 137 19.28 17.05 -3.72
N ILE A 138 18.86 16.19 -2.81
CA ILE A 138 17.82 15.17 -3.03
C ILE A 138 16.54 15.67 -2.37
N GLY A 139 15.50 15.89 -3.16
CA GLY A 139 14.17 16.30 -2.69
C GLY A 139 13.11 15.26 -3.03
N GLY A 140 11.83 15.57 -2.71
CA GLY A 140 10.72 14.66 -2.90
C GLY A 140 10.67 13.52 -1.88
N LEU A 141 11.31 13.70 -0.73
CA LEU A 141 11.35 12.72 0.36
C LEU A 141 10.14 12.86 1.27
N VAL A 142 9.74 11.74 1.87
CA VAL A 142 8.59 11.68 2.78
C VAL A 142 8.95 12.25 4.15
N GLY A 143 8.16 13.20 4.63
CA GLY A 143 8.33 13.80 5.95
C GLY A 143 9.70 14.40 6.17
N SER A 144 10.39 13.99 7.23
CA SER A 144 11.76 14.43 7.57
C SER A 144 12.85 13.44 7.16
N GLN A 145 12.54 12.45 6.33
CA GLN A 145 13.51 11.47 5.85
C GLN A 145 14.63 12.15 5.05
N THR A 146 15.82 11.59 5.16
CA THR A 146 16.96 11.99 4.31
C THR A 146 17.47 10.78 3.55
N LEU A 147 18.14 11.02 2.43
CA LEU A 147 18.95 10.03 1.73
C LEU A 147 20.37 10.57 1.57
N THR A 148 21.29 9.66 1.43
CA THR A 148 22.67 9.93 0.99
C THR A 148 22.87 9.40 -0.43
N TYR A 149 24.03 9.63 -1.01
CA TYR A 149 24.36 9.15 -2.35
C TYR A 149 25.85 8.88 -2.53
N THR A 150 26.17 8.13 -3.57
CA THR A 150 27.55 7.88 -4.00
C THR A 150 27.67 8.02 -5.52
N GLY A 151 28.88 8.27 -6.01
CA GLY A 151 29.23 8.24 -7.43
C GLY A 151 28.52 9.29 -8.29
N ALA A 152 28.15 10.45 -7.73
CA ALA A 152 27.44 11.48 -8.48
C ALA A 152 28.36 12.19 -9.48
N THR A 153 27.97 12.21 -10.77
CA THR A 153 28.70 12.89 -11.84
C THR A 153 27.76 13.67 -12.76
N ALA A 154 28.25 14.79 -13.29
CA ALA A 154 27.60 15.52 -14.37
C ALA A 154 27.94 14.90 -15.75
N ASN A 155 27.07 15.06 -16.70
CA ASN A 155 27.32 14.66 -18.12
C ASN A 155 28.42 15.50 -18.78
N ASN A 156 28.75 16.65 -18.22
CA ASN A 156 29.81 17.52 -18.72
C ASN A 156 30.38 18.40 -17.60
N ALA A 157 31.69 18.67 -17.64
CA ALA A 157 32.40 19.48 -16.64
C ALA A 157 32.47 20.99 -16.97
N HIS A 158 32.22 21.39 -18.23
CA HIS A 158 32.47 22.75 -18.68
C HIS A 158 31.32 23.71 -18.37
N VAL A 159 31.68 24.94 -17.98
CA VAL A 159 30.72 26.00 -17.65
C VAL A 159 29.81 26.34 -18.84
N ALA A 160 30.37 26.50 -20.02
CA ALA A 160 29.67 26.93 -21.23
C ALA A 160 28.70 25.89 -21.81
N THR A 161 28.80 24.62 -21.41
CA THR A 161 27.90 23.58 -21.91
C THR A 161 26.51 23.82 -21.37
N ALA A 162 25.52 23.95 -22.27
CA ALA A 162 24.13 24.06 -21.92
C ALA A 162 23.54 22.68 -21.51
N SER A 163 22.39 22.70 -20.83
CA SER A 163 21.61 21.50 -20.49
C SER A 163 22.40 20.42 -19.75
N LYS A 164 23.22 20.82 -18.79
CA LYS A 164 23.94 19.90 -17.92
C LYS A 164 22.96 19.18 -16.96
N TYR A 165 23.24 17.92 -16.69
CA TYR A 165 22.45 17.10 -15.78
C TYR A 165 23.31 16.07 -15.06
N ILE A 166 22.79 15.54 -13.96
CA ILE A 166 23.40 14.42 -13.24
C ILE A 166 23.30 13.19 -14.13
N ASN A 167 24.45 12.69 -14.58
CA ASN A 167 24.55 11.57 -15.52
C ASN A 167 24.59 10.22 -14.80
N ALA A 168 25.15 10.20 -13.59
CA ALA A 168 25.19 9.03 -12.72
C ALA A 168 25.06 9.46 -11.26
N ILE A 169 24.37 8.66 -10.47
CA ILE A 169 24.23 8.78 -9.04
C ILE A 169 23.63 7.47 -8.49
N THR A 170 24.06 7.04 -7.32
CA THR A 170 23.47 5.92 -6.61
C THR A 170 22.92 6.41 -5.28
N LEU A 171 21.63 6.21 -5.04
CA LEU A 171 21.00 6.53 -3.75
C LEU A 171 21.50 5.55 -2.68
N ALA A 172 21.68 6.04 -1.48
CA ALA A 172 22.00 5.27 -0.30
C ALA A 172 21.16 5.73 0.88
N ASP A 173 21.01 4.85 1.88
CA ASP A 173 20.21 5.12 3.07
C ASP A 173 20.71 6.38 3.79
N GLY A 174 19.76 7.07 4.40
CA GLY A 174 20.02 8.29 5.16
C GLY A 174 19.53 8.17 6.60
N THR A 175 18.93 9.23 7.09
CA THR A 175 18.44 9.31 8.47
C THR A 175 16.90 9.39 8.53
N ASN A 176 16.35 9.34 9.74
CA ASN A 176 14.91 9.45 10.01
C ASN A 176 14.07 8.41 9.24
N GLY A 177 14.61 7.20 9.04
CA GLY A 177 13.93 6.13 8.32
C GLY A 177 14.00 6.24 6.80
N GLY A 178 14.89 7.10 6.26
CA GLY A 178 15.13 7.19 4.82
C GLY A 178 15.90 5.97 4.30
N LEU A 179 15.18 5.05 3.65
CA LEU A 179 15.73 3.86 3.00
C LEU A 179 15.74 4.08 1.49
N ALA A 180 16.90 3.90 0.87
CA ALA A 180 17.06 4.06 -0.59
C ALA A 180 16.11 3.16 -1.39
N SER A 181 15.78 1.98 -0.86
CA SER A 181 14.84 1.03 -1.47
C SER A 181 13.40 1.54 -1.58
N ASN A 182 13.03 2.57 -0.81
CA ASN A 182 11.72 3.19 -0.87
C ASN A 182 11.62 4.28 -1.95
N TYR A 183 12.73 4.58 -2.61
CA TYR A 183 12.85 5.66 -3.57
C TYR A 183 13.47 5.19 -4.88
N GLN A 184 13.19 5.92 -5.94
CA GLN A 184 13.81 5.71 -7.25
C GLN A 184 14.29 7.02 -7.85
N LEU A 185 15.31 6.93 -8.68
CA LEU A 185 15.79 8.07 -9.44
C LEU A 185 14.77 8.48 -10.51
N PRO A 186 14.66 9.78 -10.83
CA PRO A 186 13.97 10.22 -12.02
C PRO A 186 14.79 9.81 -13.27
N THR A 187 14.18 9.92 -14.45
CA THR A 187 14.94 9.86 -15.69
C THR A 187 16.00 10.96 -15.66
N LEU A 188 17.29 10.59 -15.71
CA LEU A 188 18.40 11.53 -15.62
C LEU A 188 18.53 12.34 -16.90
N ASN A 189 18.13 13.58 -16.88
CA ASN A 189 18.20 14.57 -17.97
C ASN A 189 18.20 15.98 -17.39
N ALA A 190 18.36 16.98 -18.25
CA ALA A 190 18.47 18.39 -17.84
C ALA A 190 17.20 18.96 -17.19
N THR A 191 16.03 18.33 -17.39
CA THR A 191 14.78 18.75 -16.77
C THR A 191 14.62 18.18 -15.37
N ASN A 192 14.95 16.90 -15.19
CA ASN A 192 14.64 16.16 -13.95
C ASN A 192 15.80 16.09 -12.96
N ALA A 193 17.04 16.34 -13.43
CA ALA A 193 18.24 16.27 -12.61
C ALA A 193 19.27 17.36 -13.05
N PRO A 194 18.88 18.65 -13.07
CA PRO A 194 19.73 19.72 -13.60
C PRO A 194 21.01 19.91 -12.79
N VAL A 195 22.09 20.29 -13.50
CA VAL A 195 23.36 20.69 -12.91
C VAL A 195 23.75 22.10 -13.37
N THR A 196 24.13 22.93 -12.42
CA THR A 196 24.72 24.23 -12.68
C THR A 196 26.19 24.22 -12.30
N ILE A 197 27.08 24.54 -13.25
CA ILE A 197 28.51 24.73 -13.01
C ILE A 197 28.85 26.21 -13.24
N THR A 198 29.38 26.89 -12.22
CA THR A 198 29.79 28.28 -12.28
C THR A 198 31.29 28.37 -12.51
N ALA A 199 31.76 29.50 -13.10
CA ALA A 199 33.18 29.72 -13.31
C ALA A 199 33.96 29.82 -12.00
N ALA A 200 35.15 29.28 -11.99
CA ALA A 200 36.13 29.52 -10.89
C ALA A 200 36.71 30.94 -11.00
N THR A 201 36.88 31.58 -9.86
CA THR A 201 37.56 32.88 -9.80
C THR A 201 39.08 32.68 -9.85
N LEU A 202 39.71 33.34 -10.80
CA LEU A 202 41.18 33.39 -10.86
C LEU A 202 41.67 34.45 -9.88
N THR A 203 42.62 34.08 -9.02
CA THR A 203 43.32 35.02 -8.18
C THR A 203 44.65 35.35 -8.88
N PRO A 204 44.96 36.64 -9.13
CA PRO A 204 46.20 37.05 -9.80
C PRO A 204 47.45 36.80 -8.94
#